data_680e6bafc9fc45b52742b11d50c7a72d
#
_entry.id   680e6bafc9fc45b52742b11d50c7a72d
#
_cell.length_a   1.000
_cell.length_b   1.000
_cell.length_c   1.000
_cell.angle_alpha   90.00
_cell.angle_beta   90.00
_cell.angle_gamma   90.00
#
_symmetry.space_group_name_H-M   'P 1'
#
loop_
_entity.id
_entity.type
_entity.pdbx_description
1 polymer ?
#
loop_
_entity_poly.entity_id
_entity_poly.type
_entity_poly.pdbx_seq_one_letter_code
_entity_poly.pdbx_strand_id
1 'polypeptide(L)'
;MSFKKTISILGSTGSVGSNTVDVINSNKKKFSVFSLSSKNNVNLLCKQALLLKPKIVAIQNKKRYKDLRNNLFGKKIKILAGDEGVIECTDNKVEIVVASIVGIAGLKPTLNSIKNCSKLCLANKECLVSAGSFFMKKISKSKCKLLPLDSEHNAIFQLCDFNKSNNVESITLTASGGPFRNYNLQKLSKATLNNALKHPNWKMGSKITIDSATLMNKAFEIIEAYYLFNLKLSQINVVVHPESIIHSMVNFADGSTTALLSNHDMRIPIFYALNWPSREYYNIKKIDLLKIKTLTFEKTNTHLMDSINLAYYVLKKGGSYPLIFNTANEVAVSYFLKEKINFLDILKIIKKILSKSENYKINTIDDIYSIDKKVRILTSEYIMNR
;
A
#
# COMPACT_ATOMS: atom_id res chain seq x y z
N MET A 1 20.04 -20.24 22.26
CA MET A 1 18.69 -19.66 21.98
C MET A 1 18.80 -18.76 20.76
N SER A 2 18.08 -19.01 19.67
CA SER A 2 18.09 -18.13 18.52
C SER A 2 17.43 -16.79 18.93
N PHE A 3 18.10 -15.67 18.66
CA PHE A 3 17.55 -14.35 18.91
C PHE A 3 16.29 -14.13 18.06
N LYS A 4 15.20 -13.75 18.70
CA LYS A 4 13.95 -13.41 17.99
C LYS A 4 14.09 -12.03 17.34
N LYS A 5 13.74 -11.92 16.07
CA LYS A 5 13.66 -10.62 15.39
C LYS A 5 12.59 -9.75 16.01
N THR A 6 12.93 -8.52 16.36
CA THR A 6 12.00 -7.55 16.96
C THR A 6 11.22 -6.80 15.88
N ILE A 7 9.90 -6.68 16.05
CA ILE A 7 9.00 -6.10 15.04
C ILE A 7 8.10 -5.04 15.65
N SER A 8 7.97 -3.90 14.99
CA SER A 8 6.92 -2.90 15.22
C SER A 8 5.91 -2.90 14.07
N ILE A 9 4.61 -2.88 14.38
CA ILE A 9 3.54 -2.92 13.37
C ILE A 9 2.72 -1.64 13.45
N LEU A 10 2.88 -0.79 12.45
CA LEU A 10 2.08 0.42 12.29
C LEU A 10 0.78 0.07 11.55
N GLY A 11 -0.37 0.27 12.21
CA GLY A 11 -1.68 -0.08 11.65
C GLY A 11 -2.03 -1.57 11.79
N SER A 12 -1.71 -2.20 12.92
CA SER A 12 -1.86 -3.65 13.16
C SER A 12 -3.29 -4.17 13.00
N THR A 13 -4.30 -3.32 13.13
CA THR A 13 -5.72 -3.71 13.02
C THR A 13 -6.29 -3.56 11.60
N GLY A 14 -5.51 -3.05 10.65
CA GLY A 14 -5.85 -3.04 9.23
C GLY A 14 -5.67 -4.41 8.56
N SER A 15 -6.04 -4.54 7.29
CA SER A 15 -5.94 -5.81 6.55
C SER A 15 -4.52 -6.39 6.55
N VAL A 16 -3.52 -5.62 6.10
CA VAL A 16 -2.11 -6.06 6.08
C VAL A 16 -1.57 -6.25 7.49
N GLY A 17 -1.91 -5.34 8.42
CA GLY A 17 -1.51 -5.46 9.83
C GLY A 17 -2.01 -6.74 10.49
N SER A 18 -3.27 -7.11 10.27
CA SER A 18 -3.87 -8.35 10.81
C SER A 18 -3.23 -9.60 10.20
N ASN A 19 -2.99 -9.61 8.88
CA ASN A 19 -2.24 -10.70 8.24
C ASN A 19 -0.80 -10.80 8.79
N THR A 20 -0.17 -9.66 9.11
CA THR A 20 1.16 -9.66 9.74
C THR A 20 1.10 -10.28 11.14
N VAL A 21 0.08 -9.95 11.92
CA VAL A 21 -0.14 -10.55 13.25
C VAL A 21 -0.32 -12.06 13.13
N ASP A 22 -1.09 -12.54 12.15
CA ASP A 22 -1.30 -13.99 11.91
C ASP A 22 0.02 -14.69 11.56
N VAL A 23 0.81 -14.11 10.66
CA VAL A 23 2.13 -14.62 10.29
C VAL A 23 3.06 -14.70 11.50
N ILE A 24 3.11 -13.67 12.33
CA ILE A 24 3.95 -13.65 13.53
C ILE A 24 3.46 -14.66 14.56
N ASN A 25 2.14 -14.74 14.78
CA ASN A 25 1.53 -15.67 15.72
C ASN A 25 1.83 -17.14 15.37
N SER A 26 1.84 -17.48 14.09
CA SER A 26 2.23 -18.81 13.59
C SER A 26 3.74 -19.06 13.69
N ASN A 27 4.56 -18.02 13.95
CA ASN A 27 6.02 -18.10 13.96
C ASN A 27 6.63 -17.45 15.23
N LYS A 28 5.98 -17.58 16.39
CA LYS A 28 6.40 -16.97 17.68
C LYS A 28 7.83 -17.30 18.12
N LYS A 29 8.40 -18.40 17.62
CA LYS A 29 9.79 -18.75 17.93
C LYS A 29 10.80 -17.83 17.23
N LYS A 30 10.44 -17.24 16.08
CA LYS A 30 11.31 -16.39 15.25
C LYS A 30 11.13 -14.89 15.50
N PHE A 31 9.94 -14.47 15.96
CA PHE A 31 9.57 -13.06 16.04
C PHE A 31 9.09 -12.67 17.44
N SER A 32 9.38 -11.43 17.84
CA SER A 32 8.80 -10.78 19.01
C SER A 32 8.29 -9.39 18.64
N VAL A 33 7.10 -9.04 19.09
CA VAL A 33 6.50 -7.74 18.77
C VAL A 33 6.92 -6.71 19.81
N PHE A 34 7.47 -5.59 19.35
CA PHE A 34 7.85 -4.46 20.20
C PHE A 34 6.69 -3.48 20.37
N SER A 35 6.06 -3.06 19.26
CA SER A 35 4.94 -2.12 19.30
C SER A 35 3.84 -2.45 18.30
N LEU A 36 2.60 -2.06 18.66
CA LEU A 36 1.41 -2.14 17.81
C LEU A 36 0.71 -0.78 17.79
N SER A 37 0.18 -0.36 16.64
CA SER A 37 -0.67 0.82 16.58
C SER A 37 -1.96 0.58 15.82
N SER A 38 -3.01 1.32 16.19
CA SER A 38 -4.33 1.33 15.54
C SER A 38 -4.91 2.74 15.53
N LYS A 39 -5.83 3.02 14.60
CA LYS A 39 -6.55 4.30 14.59
C LYS A 39 -7.69 4.33 15.61
N ASN A 40 -8.64 3.38 15.50
CA ASN A 40 -9.88 3.39 16.28
C ASN A 40 -10.23 2.04 16.92
N ASN A 41 -9.70 0.92 16.40
CA ASN A 41 -10.16 -0.42 16.77
C ASN A 41 -9.49 -0.91 18.06
N VAL A 42 -10.02 -0.47 19.21
CA VAL A 42 -9.55 -0.85 20.54
C VAL A 42 -9.68 -2.36 20.76
N ASN A 43 -10.82 -2.95 20.42
CA ASN A 43 -11.10 -4.36 20.71
C ASN A 43 -10.08 -5.30 20.02
N LEU A 44 -9.82 -5.06 18.72
CA LEU A 44 -8.85 -5.88 17.99
C LEU A 44 -7.42 -5.58 18.46
N LEU A 45 -7.08 -4.31 18.72
CA LEU A 45 -5.77 -3.95 19.26
C LEU A 45 -5.48 -4.63 20.61
N CYS A 46 -6.47 -4.68 21.52
CA CYS A 46 -6.35 -5.38 22.79
C CYS A 46 -6.14 -6.89 22.59
N LYS A 47 -6.93 -7.52 21.71
CA LYS A 47 -6.75 -8.95 21.38
C LYS A 47 -5.34 -9.24 20.88
N GLN A 48 -4.84 -8.40 19.97
CA GLN A 48 -3.47 -8.52 19.43
C GLN A 48 -2.40 -8.29 20.51
N ALA A 49 -2.61 -7.30 21.38
CA ALA A 49 -1.69 -7.00 22.48
C ALA A 49 -1.62 -8.14 23.53
N LEU A 50 -2.73 -8.75 23.87
CA LEU A 50 -2.76 -9.92 24.77
C LEU A 50 -2.09 -11.15 24.13
N LEU A 51 -2.26 -11.33 22.81
CA LEU A 51 -1.70 -12.45 22.05
C LEU A 51 -0.19 -12.35 21.87
N LEU A 52 0.32 -11.15 21.54
CA LEU A 52 1.71 -10.92 21.14
C LEU A 52 2.57 -10.27 22.21
N LYS A 53 1.94 -9.75 23.30
CA LYS A 53 2.59 -9.15 24.46
C LYS A 53 3.64 -8.08 24.09
N PRO A 54 3.26 -7.04 23.31
CA PRO A 54 4.19 -5.97 22.93
C PRO A 54 4.61 -5.15 24.16
N LYS A 55 5.71 -4.38 24.02
CA LYS A 55 6.10 -3.40 25.05
C LYS A 55 5.25 -2.13 24.98
N ILE A 56 4.81 -1.75 23.77
CA ILE A 56 4.09 -0.50 23.54
C ILE A 56 2.85 -0.79 22.66
N VAL A 57 1.72 -0.13 22.98
CA VAL A 57 0.57 -0.01 22.09
C VAL A 57 0.17 1.45 21.95
N ALA A 58 -0.25 1.87 20.75
CA ALA A 58 -0.74 3.22 20.50
C ALA A 58 -2.11 3.21 19.83
N ILE A 59 -3.00 4.10 20.29
CA ILE A 59 -4.29 4.38 19.65
C ILE A 59 -4.28 5.82 19.11
N GLN A 60 -4.39 6.00 17.78
CA GLN A 60 -4.32 7.33 17.18
C GLN A 60 -5.46 8.25 17.64
N ASN A 61 -6.68 7.71 17.74
CA ASN A 61 -7.83 8.47 18.25
C ASN A 61 -7.75 8.63 19.78
N LYS A 62 -7.37 9.83 20.23
CA LYS A 62 -7.24 10.18 21.66
C LYS A 62 -8.52 9.89 22.48
N LYS A 63 -9.70 9.98 21.86
CA LYS A 63 -10.98 9.67 22.54
C LYS A 63 -11.10 8.20 22.98
N ARG A 64 -10.35 7.30 22.33
CA ARG A 64 -10.32 5.85 22.64
C ARG A 64 -9.23 5.45 23.64
N TYR A 65 -8.47 6.42 24.15
CA TYR A 65 -7.37 6.12 25.09
C TYR A 65 -7.86 5.47 26.38
N LYS A 66 -8.94 5.99 26.99
CA LYS A 66 -9.49 5.45 28.23
C LYS A 66 -9.95 4.00 28.05
N ASP A 67 -10.64 3.69 26.95
CA ASP A 67 -11.10 2.33 26.63
C ASP A 67 -9.92 1.36 26.54
N LEU A 68 -8.86 1.77 25.79
CA LEU A 68 -7.65 0.96 25.62
C LEU A 68 -6.94 0.71 26.96
N ARG A 69 -6.79 1.77 27.76
CA ARG A 69 -6.14 1.70 29.09
C ARG A 69 -6.89 0.76 30.03
N ASN A 70 -8.22 0.85 30.10
CA ASN A 70 -9.04 0.00 30.94
C ASN A 70 -8.94 -1.47 30.52
N ASN A 71 -9.00 -1.76 29.20
CA ASN A 71 -8.93 -3.13 28.68
C ASN A 71 -7.55 -3.78 28.85
N LEU A 72 -6.48 -3.00 29.01
CA LEU A 72 -5.11 -3.48 29.22
C LEU A 72 -4.61 -3.20 30.65
N PHE A 73 -5.51 -2.84 31.57
CA PHE A 73 -5.15 -2.60 32.97
C PHE A 73 -4.43 -3.81 33.59
N GLY A 74 -3.41 -3.56 34.37
CA GLY A 74 -2.59 -4.61 35.01
C GLY A 74 -1.61 -5.33 34.06
N LYS A 75 -1.58 -4.99 32.76
CA LYS A 75 -0.58 -5.54 31.84
C LYS A 75 0.68 -4.65 31.79
N LYS A 76 1.85 -5.29 31.70
CA LYS A 76 3.15 -4.57 31.53
C LYS A 76 3.32 -4.06 30.11
N ILE A 77 2.39 -3.18 29.65
CA ILE A 77 2.38 -2.61 28.30
C ILE A 77 2.26 -1.08 28.44
N LYS A 78 3.17 -0.33 27.82
CA LYS A 78 3.06 1.13 27.72
C LYS A 78 1.96 1.49 26.74
N ILE A 79 1.01 2.35 27.14
CA ILE A 79 -0.14 2.74 26.34
C ILE A 79 0.00 4.19 25.93
N LEU A 80 -0.07 4.46 24.62
CA LEU A 80 0.09 5.76 24.02
C LEU A 80 -1.16 6.16 23.23
N ALA A 81 -1.33 7.47 22.99
CA ALA A 81 -2.44 7.98 22.20
C ALA A 81 -2.03 9.17 21.32
N GLY A 82 -2.83 9.43 20.29
CA GLY A 82 -2.59 10.53 19.34
C GLY A 82 -1.55 10.19 18.27
N ASP A 83 -1.30 11.15 17.40
CA ASP A 83 -0.30 11.01 16.32
C ASP A 83 1.12 10.87 16.90
N GLU A 84 1.42 11.62 17.96
CA GLU A 84 2.69 11.55 18.68
C GLU A 84 2.93 10.15 19.27
N GLY A 85 1.88 9.54 19.84
CA GLY A 85 1.96 8.17 20.37
C GLY A 85 2.22 7.13 19.29
N VAL A 86 1.64 7.32 18.09
CA VAL A 86 1.92 6.44 16.94
C VAL A 86 3.37 6.61 16.45
N ILE A 87 3.90 7.83 16.45
CA ILE A 87 5.29 8.10 16.09
C ILE A 87 6.23 7.46 17.12
N GLU A 88 5.96 7.62 18.41
CA GLU A 88 6.75 7.05 19.51
C GLU A 88 6.85 5.51 19.45
N CYS A 89 5.89 4.82 18.83
CA CYS A 89 5.99 3.39 18.53
C CYS A 89 7.21 3.03 17.65
N THR A 90 7.81 4.02 16.98
CA THR A 90 8.95 3.85 16.08
C THR A 90 10.24 4.48 16.57
N ASP A 91 10.28 5.04 17.79
CA ASP A 91 11.48 5.70 18.34
C ASP A 91 12.53 4.70 18.83
N ASN A 92 12.14 3.49 19.13
CA ASN A 92 13.05 2.46 19.61
C ASN A 92 13.62 1.65 18.44
N LYS A 93 14.88 1.23 18.60
CA LYS A 93 15.54 0.35 17.65
C LYS A 93 14.85 -1.02 17.62
N VAL A 94 14.42 -1.43 16.44
CA VAL A 94 13.86 -2.75 16.14
C VAL A 94 14.47 -3.27 14.84
N GLU A 95 14.41 -4.56 14.60
CA GLU A 95 14.93 -5.10 13.35
C GLU A 95 14.00 -4.82 12.18
N ILE A 96 12.68 -4.90 12.40
CA ILE A 96 11.68 -4.80 11.34
C ILE A 96 10.58 -3.81 11.75
N VAL A 97 10.22 -2.92 10.84
CA VAL A 97 8.97 -2.15 10.94
C VAL A 97 8.06 -2.53 9.78
N VAL A 98 6.82 -2.87 10.10
CA VAL A 98 5.75 -3.07 9.10
C VAL A 98 4.90 -1.81 9.06
N ALA A 99 4.97 -1.07 7.95
CA ALA A 99 4.24 0.18 7.74
C ALA A 99 2.96 -0.10 6.95
N SER A 100 1.82 -0.21 7.65
CA SER A 100 0.51 -0.55 7.06
C SER A 100 -0.62 0.42 7.45
N ILE A 101 -0.29 1.63 7.90
CA ILE A 101 -1.26 2.71 8.07
C ILE A 101 -1.62 3.25 6.69
N VAL A 102 -2.90 3.24 6.34
CA VAL A 102 -3.40 3.71 5.03
C VAL A 102 -3.35 5.23 4.92
N GLY A 103 -3.02 5.74 3.73
CA GLY A 103 -3.02 7.16 3.40
C GLY A 103 -1.82 7.93 3.96
N ILE A 104 -1.87 9.26 3.79
CA ILE A 104 -0.78 10.16 4.20
C ILE A 104 -0.50 10.15 5.72
N ALA A 105 -1.47 9.72 6.52
CA ALA A 105 -1.33 9.59 7.98
C ALA A 105 -0.19 8.63 8.38
N GLY A 106 0.13 7.65 7.53
CA GLY A 106 1.23 6.72 7.75
C GLY A 106 2.61 7.28 7.42
N LEU A 107 2.71 8.41 6.70
CA LEU A 107 3.98 8.93 6.19
C LEU A 107 4.95 9.30 7.32
N LYS A 108 4.52 10.12 8.28
CA LYS A 108 5.39 10.61 9.37
C LYS A 108 5.93 9.48 10.26
N PRO A 109 5.11 8.56 10.79
CA PRO A 109 5.64 7.44 11.58
C PRO A 109 6.51 6.49 10.74
N THR A 110 6.21 6.30 9.45
CA THR A 110 7.04 5.48 8.56
C THR A 110 8.40 6.13 8.32
N LEU A 111 8.46 7.43 8.04
CA LEU A 111 9.73 8.17 7.91
C LEU A 111 10.56 8.16 9.21
N ASN A 112 9.90 8.29 10.36
CA ASN A 112 10.58 8.24 11.66
C ASN A 112 11.23 6.85 11.91
N SER A 113 10.59 5.78 11.43
CA SER A 113 11.11 4.42 11.61
C SER A 113 12.39 4.13 10.85
N ILE A 114 12.68 4.85 9.75
CA ILE A 114 13.82 4.58 8.86
C ILE A 114 15.16 4.60 9.61
N LYS A 115 15.32 5.49 10.57
CA LYS A 115 16.54 5.61 11.38
C LYS A 115 16.65 4.55 12.48
N ASN A 116 15.54 3.87 12.80
CA ASN A 116 15.42 2.98 13.95
C ASN A 116 15.15 1.52 13.57
N CYS A 117 15.16 1.16 12.28
CA CYS A 117 14.99 -0.22 11.85
C CYS A 117 16.02 -0.63 10.80
N SER A 118 16.31 -1.93 10.76
CA SER A 118 17.16 -2.52 9.71
C SER A 118 16.37 -2.82 8.45
N LYS A 119 15.06 -3.09 8.59
CA LYS A 119 14.16 -3.42 7.49
C LYS A 119 12.84 -2.68 7.66
N LEU A 120 12.41 -2.00 6.61
CA LEU A 120 11.10 -1.36 6.51
C LEU A 120 10.26 -2.13 5.48
N CYS A 121 9.26 -2.88 5.96
CA CYS A 121 8.30 -3.60 5.14
C CYS A 121 7.14 -2.63 4.84
N LEU A 122 7.08 -2.12 3.62
CA LEU A 122 6.15 -1.05 3.23
C LEU A 122 4.92 -1.63 2.53
N ALA A 123 3.75 -1.44 3.16
CA ALA A 123 2.44 -1.71 2.58
C ALA A 123 1.67 -0.43 2.25
N ASN A 124 2.08 0.70 2.84
CA ASN A 124 1.49 2.01 2.56
C ASN A 124 2.10 2.59 1.29
N LYS A 125 1.48 2.30 0.14
CA LYS A 125 1.91 2.83 -1.17
C LYS A 125 1.83 4.35 -1.26
N GLU A 126 0.94 4.97 -0.48
CA GLU A 126 0.77 6.41 -0.47
C GLU A 126 2.02 7.15 0.03
N CYS A 127 2.87 6.50 0.82
CA CYS A 127 4.19 7.05 1.18
C CYS A 127 5.08 7.30 -0.05
N LEU A 128 5.05 6.39 -1.03
CA LEU A 128 5.80 6.53 -2.28
C LEU A 128 5.04 7.39 -3.29
N VAL A 129 3.73 7.25 -3.39
CA VAL A 129 2.94 8.08 -4.31
C VAL A 129 2.99 9.55 -3.89
N SER A 130 2.79 9.85 -2.61
CA SER A 130 2.71 11.24 -2.13
C SER A 130 4.07 11.88 -1.85
N ALA A 131 5.09 11.09 -1.57
CA ALA A 131 6.39 11.60 -1.13
C ALA A 131 7.58 10.92 -1.82
N GLY A 132 7.39 10.24 -2.95
CA GLY A 132 8.32 9.28 -3.53
C GLY A 132 9.79 9.72 -3.57
N SER A 133 10.12 10.82 -4.22
CA SER A 133 11.50 11.33 -4.29
C SER A 133 12.06 11.69 -2.91
N PHE A 134 11.24 12.36 -2.06
CA PHE A 134 11.64 12.71 -0.69
C PHE A 134 11.86 11.46 0.16
N PHE A 135 10.95 10.49 0.08
CA PHE A 135 11.01 9.24 0.81
C PHE A 135 12.25 8.40 0.41
N MET A 136 12.46 8.20 -0.90
CA MET A 136 13.60 7.45 -1.40
C MET A 136 14.94 8.12 -1.07
N LYS A 137 15.01 9.45 -1.06
CA LYS A 137 16.19 10.20 -0.58
C LYS A 137 16.48 9.93 0.91
N LYS A 138 15.46 9.72 1.74
CA LYS A 138 15.65 9.34 3.16
C LYS A 138 16.13 7.89 3.28
N ILE A 139 15.57 6.97 2.49
CA ILE A 139 16.01 5.56 2.44
C ILE A 139 17.46 5.46 2.00
N SER A 140 17.86 6.12 0.90
CA SER A 140 19.22 6.04 0.36
C SER A 140 20.30 6.58 1.32
N LYS A 141 19.93 7.50 2.22
CA LYS A 141 20.82 8.02 3.27
C LYS A 141 20.82 7.18 4.55
N SER A 142 20.10 6.09 4.60
CA SER A 142 19.98 5.20 5.77
C SER A 142 20.59 3.83 5.49
N LYS A 143 20.73 3.04 6.55
CA LYS A 143 21.10 1.61 6.46
C LYS A 143 19.86 0.71 6.37
N CYS A 144 18.66 1.30 6.37
CA CYS A 144 17.40 0.58 6.34
C CYS A 144 17.14 -0.01 4.96
N LYS A 145 16.82 -1.29 4.89
CA LYS A 145 16.40 -1.97 3.66
C LYS A 145 14.90 -1.82 3.49
N LEU A 146 14.48 -1.23 2.37
CA LEU A 146 13.06 -1.09 1.99
C LEU A 146 12.60 -2.35 1.28
N LEU A 147 11.51 -2.96 1.79
CA LEU A 147 10.92 -4.20 1.27
C LEU A 147 9.44 -3.94 0.96
N PRO A 148 8.99 -4.08 -0.28
CA PRO A 148 7.57 -3.90 -0.61
C PRO A 148 6.74 -5.06 -0.09
N LEU A 149 5.52 -4.75 0.41
CA LEU A 149 4.52 -5.73 0.81
C LEU A 149 3.36 -5.83 -0.18
N ASP A 150 3.16 -4.83 -1.04
CA ASP A 150 2.20 -4.93 -2.13
C ASP A 150 2.56 -6.13 -3.00
N SER A 151 1.59 -6.98 -3.36
CA SER A 151 1.84 -8.29 -3.94
C SER A 151 2.61 -8.21 -5.26
N GLU A 152 2.30 -7.23 -6.09
CA GLU A 152 2.94 -7.00 -7.38
C GLU A 152 4.39 -6.56 -7.24
N HIS A 153 4.64 -5.59 -6.36
CA HIS A 153 6.00 -5.10 -6.12
C HIS A 153 6.86 -6.11 -5.37
N ASN A 154 6.25 -6.85 -4.44
CA ASN A 154 6.92 -7.94 -3.76
C ASN A 154 7.31 -9.05 -4.74
N ALA A 155 6.47 -9.33 -5.74
CA ALA A 155 6.78 -10.27 -6.82
C ALA A 155 8.01 -9.82 -7.61
N ILE A 156 8.04 -8.57 -8.07
CA ILE A 156 9.19 -8.00 -8.80
C ILE A 156 10.45 -8.05 -7.94
N PHE A 157 10.34 -7.67 -6.65
CA PHE A 157 11.46 -7.70 -5.71
C PHE A 157 12.03 -9.12 -5.52
N GLN A 158 11.18 -10.16 -5.64
CA GLN A 158 11.62 -11.56 -5.53
C GLN A 158 12.27 -12.09 -6.81
N LEU A 159 11.93 -11.53 -7.97
CA LEU A 159 12.36 -12.02 -9.27
C LEU A 159 13.73 -11.48 -9.69
N CYS A 160 14.09 -10.29 -9.25
CA CYS A 160 15.38 -9.71 -9.62
C CYS A 160 15.97 -8.83 -8.52
N ASP A 161 17.29 -8.71 -8.54
CA ASP A 161 18.06 -7.78 -7.70
C ASP A 161 18.49 -6.58 -8.56
N PHE A 162 17.76 -5.48 -8.46
CA PHE A 162 18.06 -4.25 -9.20
C PHE A 162 19.37 -3.57 -8.81
N ASN A 163 20.05 -4.01 -7.76
CA ASN A 163 21.39 -3.52 -7.42
C ASN A 163 22.50 -4.24 -8.20
N LYS A 164 22.17 -5.37 -8.85
CA LYS A 164 23.07 -6.07 -9.78
C LYS A 164 22.63 -5.70 -11.20
N SER A 165 23.58 -5.64 -12.13
CA SER A 165 23.28 -5.40 -13.56
C SER A 165 22.59 -6.63 -14.17
N ASN A 166 21.32 -6.82 -13.87
CA ASN A 166 20.54 -7.98 -14.32
C ASN A 166 19.95 -7.79 -15.72
N ASN A 167 20.34 -6.73 -16.46
CA ASN A 167 19.82 -6.42 -17.79
C ASN A 167 18.28 -6.50 -17.87
N VAL A 168 17.60 -5.94 -16.84
CA VAL A 168 16.14 -5.83 -16.85
C VAL A 168 15.72 -4.85 -17.94
N GLU A 169 15.01 -5.34 -18.95
CA GLU A 169 14.47 -4.52 -20.02
C GLU A 169 13.21 -3.79 -19.54
N SER A 170 12.27 -4.53 -18.94
CA SER A 170 11.03 -3.95 -18.43
C SER A 170 10.40 -4.83 -17.35
N ILE A 171 9.43 -4.27 -16.64
CA ILE A 171 8.54 -5.00 -15.76
C ILE A 171 7.10 -4.95 -16.27
N THR A 172 6.32 -5.96 -15.93
CA THR A 172 4.88 -5.98 -16.24
C THR A 172 4.09 -6.20 -14.94
N LEU A 173 3.35 -5.18 -14.54
CA LEU A 173 2.39 -5.24 -13.44
C LEU A 173 1.11 -5.90 -13.93
N THR A 174 0.65 -6.94 -13.25
CA THR A 174 -0.63 -7.56 -13.57
C THR A 174 -1.76 -6.87 -12.82
N ALA A 175 -2.93 -6.80 -13.40
CA ALA A 175 -4.14 -6.25 -12.80
C ALA A 175 -5.29 -7.26 -12.94
N SER A 176 -6.14 -7.41 -11.92
CA SER A 176 -7.38 -8.20 -12.05
C SER A 176 -8.38 -7.60 -13.04
N GLY A 177 -8.19 -6.33 -13.39
CA GLY A 177 -9.13 -5.54 -14.18
C GLY A 177 -10.33 -5.00 -13.37
N GLY A 178 -10.45 -5.40 -12.10
CA GLY A 178 -11.53 -4.99 -11.21
C GLY A 178 -12.91 -5.52 -11.62
N PRO A 179 -13.97 -5.11 -10.89
CA PRO A 179 -15.35 -5.58 -11.16
C PRO A 179 -15.91 -5.06 -12.49
N PHE A 180 -15.32 -4.03 -13.07
CA PHE A 180 -15.83 -3.37 -14.28
C PHE A 180 -15.00 -3.67 -15.54
N ARG A 181 -14.15 -4.70 -15.49
CA ARG A 181 -13.28 -5.11 -16.61
C ARG A 181 -13.99 -5.15 -17.96
N ASN A 182 -15.18 -5.73 -18.00
CA ASN A 182 -15.96 -5.94 -19.22
C ASN A 182 -17.09 -4.92 -19.40
N TYR A 183 -17.08 -3.79 -18.67
CA TYR A 183 -18.12 -2.77 -18.79
C TYR A 183 -17.79 -1.79 -19.92
N ASN A 184 -18.78 -1.50 -20.76
CA ASN A 184 -18.74 -0.36 -21.66
C ASN A 184 -19.14 0.94 -20.91
N LEU A 185 -19.00 2.09 -21.58
CA LEU A 185 -19.27 3.39 -20.97
C LEU A 185 -20.70 3.52 -20.44
N GLN A 186 -21.69 2.98 -21.14
CA GLN A 186 -23.10 3.00 -20.75
C GLN A 186 -23.33 2.22 -19.43
N LYS A 187 -22.68 1.05 -19.28
CA LYS A 187 -22.75 0.28 -18.02
C LYS A 187 -21.99 0.97 -16.90
N LEU A 188 -20.83 1.57 -17.20
CA LEU A 188 -20.04 2.32 -16.22
C LEU A 188 -20.77 3.55 -15.68
N SER A 189 -21.55 4.25 -16.51
CA SER A 189 -22.33 5.41 -16.07
C SER A 189 -23.45 5.06 -15.07
N LYS A 190 -23.86 3.79 -15.04
CA LYS A 190 -24.86 3.23 -14.11
C LYS A 190 -24.23 2.42 -12.96
N ALA A 191 -22.90 2.44 -12.83
CA ALA A 191 -22.19 1.70 -11.81
C ALA A 191 -22.54 2.23 -10.40
N THR A 192 -23.03 1.34 -9.55
CA THR A 192 -23.40 1.65 -8.16
C THR A 192 -22.24 1.37 -7.20
N LEU A 193 -22.31 1.93 -6.00
CA LEU A 193 -21.35 1.63 -4.93
C LEU A 193 -21.27 0.12 -4.66
N ASN A 194 -22.42 -0.56 -4.59
CA ASN A 194 -22.47 -2.00 -4.32
C ASN A 194 -21.77 -2.82 -5.43
N ASN A 195 -21.90 -2.41 -6.70
CA ASN A 195 -21.17 -3.06 -7.79
C ASN A 195 -19.66 -2.82 -7.68
N ALA A 196 -19.24 -1.60 -7.37
CA ALA A 196 -17.83 -1.23 -7.25
C ALA A 196 -17.11 -1.91 -6.08
N LEU A 197 -17.83 -2.25 -5.02
CA LEU A 197 -17.27 -2.93 -3.85
C LEU A 197 -17.11 -4.46 -4.01
N LYS A 198 -17.61 -5.04 -5.12
CA LYS A 198 -17.50 -6.49 -5.40
C LYS A 198 -16.20 -6.80 -6.16
N HIS A 199 -15.07 -6.88 -5.44
CA HIS A 199 -13.82 -7.30 -6.07
C HIS A 199 -13.84 -8.81 -6.38
N PRO A 200 -13.42 -9.27 -7.61
CA PRO A 200 -13.53 -10.68 -8.01
C PRO A 200 -12.67 -11.64 -7.17
N ASN A 201 -11.47 -11.24 -6.80
CA ASN A 201 -10.45 -12.15 -6.23
C ASN A 201 -10.03 -11.80 -4.80
N TRP A 202 -10.06 -10.52 -4.39
CA TRP A 202 -9.52 -10.05 -3.12
C TRP A 202 -10.60 -9.51 -2.19
N LYS A 203 -10.46 -9.80 -0.89
CA LYS A 203 -11.23 -9.14 0.18
C LYS A 203 -10.38 -8.01 0.75
N MET A 204 -10.72 -6.78 0.42
CA MET A 204 -9.93 -5.59 0.75
C MET A 204 -10.80 -4.54 1.46
N GLY A 205 -10.14 -3.49 1.98
CA GLY A 205 -10.86 -2.32 2.48
C GLY A 205 -11.59 -1.56 1.37
N SER A 206 -12.63 -0.81 1.72
CA SER A 206 -13.50 -0.12 0.75
C SER A 206 -12.73 0.82 -0.19
N LYS A 207 -11.81 1.65 0.35
CA LYS A 207 -11.02 2.58 -0.49
C LYS A 207 -10.24 1.87 -1.58
N ILE A 208 -9.44 0.86 -1.24
CA ILE A 208 -8.61 0.15 -2.22
C ILE A 208 -9.46 -0.68 -3.19
N THR A 209 -10.66 -1.13 -2.78
CA THR A 209 -11.61 -1.80 -3.67
C THR A 209 -12.14 -0.85 -4.74
N ILE A 210 -12.48 0.39 -4.39
CA ILE A 210 -12.85 1.42 -5.38
C ILE A 210 -11.64 1.79 -6.26
N ASP A 211 -10.44 1.89 -5.70
CA ASP A 211 -9.23 2.13 -6.50
C ASP A 211 -8.96 0.99 -7.50
N SER A 212 -9.28 -0.25 -7.14
CA SER A 212 -9.21 -1.38 -8.08
C SER A 212 -10.28 -1.26 -9.18
N ALA A 213 -11.52 -0.89 -8.81
CA ALA A 213 -12.62 -0.72 -9.76
C ALA A 213 -12.35 0.37 -10.80
N THR A 214 -11.65 1.44 -10.41
CA THR A 214 -11.27 2.57 -11.27
C THR A 214 -9.91 2.38 -11.97
N LEU A 215 -9.19 1.28 -11.73
CA LEU A 215 -7.77 1.07 -12.07
C LEU A 215 -6.81 2.09 -11.43
N MET A 216 -7.27 2.89 -10.50
CA MET A 216 -6.44 3.85 -9.76
C MET A 216 -5.40 3.13 -8.89
N ASN A 217 -5.74 1.94 -8.35
CA ASN A 217 -4.77 1.13 -7.62
C ASN A 217 -3.57 0.79 -8.51
N LYS A 218 -3.79 0.41 -9.77
CA LYS A 218 -2.72 0.11 -10.72
C LYS A 218 -1.94 1.37 -11.12
N ALA A 219 -2.62 2.52 -11.21
CA ALA A 219 -1.96 3.80 -11.40
C ALA A 219 -0.99 4.14 -10.26
N PHE A 220 -1.38 3.91 -9.01
CA PHE A 220 -0.51 4.08 -7.85
C PHE A 220 0.64 3.07 -7.84
N GLU A 221 0.41 1.86 -8.26
CA GLU A 221 1.44 0.83 -8.36
C GLU A 221 2.51 1.16 -9.43
N ILE A 222 2.14 1.80 -10.54
CA ILE A 222 3.11 2.34 -11.50
C ILE A 222 4.02 3.36 -10.84
N ILE A 223 3.45 4.28 -10.04
CA ILE A 223 4.23 5.30 -9.32
C ILE A 223 5.13 4.65 -8.27
N GLU A 224 4.61 3.66 -7.55
CA GLU A 224 5.37 2.91 -6.56
C GLU A 224 6.55 2.15 -7.22
N ALA A 225 6.32 1.42 -8.31
CA ALA A 225 7.35 0.71 -9.06
C ALA A 225 8.45 1.65 -9.58
N TYR A 226 8.06 2.82 -10.11
CA TYR A 226 8.99 3.85 -10.57
C TYR A 226 9.99 4.24 -9.48
N TYR A 227 9.50 4.50 -8.26
CA TYR A 227 10.37 4.90 -7.15
C TYR A 227 11.11 3.72 -6.51
N LEU A 228 10.46 2.58 -6.31
CA LEU A 228 11.06 1.42 -5.64
C LEU A 228 12.23 0.83 -6.43
N PHE A 229 12.06 0.72 -7.74
CA PHE A 229 13.00 0.01 -8.60
C PHE A 229 13.84 0.95 -9.48
N ASN A 230 13.65 2.27 -9.35
CA ASN A 230 14.36 3.29 -10.11
C ASN A 230 14.32 3.03 -11.64
N LEU A 231 13.13 2.69 -12.14
CA LEU A 231 12.88 2.37 -13.54
C LEU A 231 12.51 3.62 -14.35
N LYS A 232 12.79 3.60 -15.64
CA LYS A 232 12.23 4.58 -16.58
C LYS A 232 10.74 4.29 -16.79
N LEU A 233 9.95 5.31 -17.13
CA LEU A 233 8.52 5.14 -17.39
C LEU A 233 8.24 4.13 -18.53
N SER A 234 9.08 4.11 -19.56
CA SER A 234 8.98 3.17 -20.68
C SER A 234 9.26 1.71 -20.30
N GLN A 235 9.81 1.46 -19.12
CA GLN A 235 10.12 0.11 -18.63
C GLN A 235 9.00 -0.49 -17.76
N ILE A 236 7.90 0.25 -17.52
CA ILE A 236 6.81 -0.20 -16.66
C ILE A 236 5.58 -0.46 -17.54
N ASN A 237 5.17 -1.70 -17.66
CA ASN A 237 4.02 -2.13 -18.43
C ASN A 237 2.90 -2.62 -17.51
N VAL A 238 1.66 -2.64 -18.04
CA VAL A 238 0.48 -3.15 -17.34
C VAL A 238 -0.26 -4.11 -18.27
N VAL A 239 -0.68 -5.24 -17.71
CA VAL A 239 -1.55 -6.20 -18.38
C VAL A 239 -2.69 -6.64 -17.44
N VAL A 240 -3.86 -6.86 -17.98
CA VAL A 240 -4.95 -7.46 -17.21
C VAL A 240 -4.77 -8.97 -17.20
N HIS A 241 -4.75 -9.54 -16.00
CA HIS A 241 -4.69 -10.96 -15.72
C HIS A 241 -5.82 -11.31 -14.74
N PRO A 242 -6.98 -11.72 -15.26
CA PRO A 242 -8.20 -11.90 -14.46
C PRO A 242 -8.04 -12.85 -13.29
N GLU A 243 -7.31 -13.94 -13.47
CA GLU A 243 -7.09 -14.95 -12.44
C GLU A 243 -6.21 -14.44 -11.31
N SER A 244 -5.42 -13.37 -11.55
CA SER A 244 -4.49 -12.74 -10.57
C SER A 244 -3.52 -13.73 -9.89
N ILE A 245 -3.23 -14.86 -10.53
CA ILE A 245 -2.28 -15.89 -10.06
C ILE A 245 -0.84 -15.44 -10.30
N ILE A 246 -0.58 -14.82 -11.45
CA ILE A 246 0.67 -14.13 -11.72
C ILE A 246 0.57 -12.74 -11.12
N HIS A 247 1.44 -12.43 -10.16
CA HIS A 247 1.43 -11.14 -9.47
C HIS A 247 2.20 -10.06 -10.21
N SER A 248 3.28 -10.41 -10.87
CA SER A 248 4.04 -9.55 -11.79
C SER A 248 5.05 -10.37 -12.60
N MET A 249 5.60 -9.74 -13.63
CA MET A 249 6.63 -10.33 -14.49
C MET A 249 7.80 -9.36 -14.66
N VAL A 250 9.00 -9.93 -14.91
CA VAL A 250 10.21 -9.19 -15.26
C VAL A 250 10.70 -9.71 -16.59
N ASN A 251 10.88 -8.81 -17.55
CA ASN A 251 11.41 -9.10 -18.89
C ASN A 251 12.89 -8.71 -18.92
N PHE A 252 13.73 -9.59 -19.44
CA PHE A 252 15.17 -9.40 -19.53
C PHE A 252 15.62 -9.14 -20.97
N ALA A 253 16.77 -8.52 -21.13
CA ALA A 253 17.34 -8.15 -22.43
C ALA A 253 17.66 -9.36 -23.34
N ASP A 254 17.77 -10.56 -22.79
CA ASP A 254 17.95 -11.81 -23.54
C ASP A 254 16.65 -12.37 -24.12
N GLY A 255 15.52 -11.65 -23.94
CA GLY A 255 14.19 -12.05 -24.39
C GLY A 255 13.45 -12.98 -23.43
N SER A 256 14.04 -13.39 -22.30
CA SER A 256 13.35 -14.21 -21.30
C SER A 256 12.43 -13.36 -20.42
N THR A 257 11.36 -14.00 -19.91
CA THR A 257 10.42 -13.41 -18.94
C THR A 257 10.29 -14.32 -17.74
N THR A 258 10.46 -13.77 -16.55
CA THR A 258 10.17 -14.47 -15.30
C THR A 258 8.90 -13.96 -14.65
N ALA A 259 8.14 -14.85 -14.02
CA ALA A 259 6.88 -14.51 -13.34
C ALA A 259 6.81 -15.11 -11.94
N LEU A 260 6.23 -14.38 -10.98
CA LEU A 260 5.92 -14.92 -9.67
C LEU A 260 4.44 -15.31 -9.61
N LEU A 261 4.21 -16.60 -9.32
CA LEU A 261 2.88 -17.15 -9.15
C LEU A 261 2.62 -17.47 -7.68
N SER A 262 1.47 -17.06 -7.16
CA SER A 262 1.00 -17.49 -5.84
C SER A 262 -0.53 -17.36 -5.71
N ASN A 263 -1.10 -17.93 -4.63
CA ASN A 263 -2.50 -17.70 -4.29
C ASN A 263 -2.73 -16.24 -3.83
N HIS A 264 -3.99 -15.80 -3.84
CA HIS A 264 -4.45 -14.49 -3.35
C HIS A 264 -4.39 -14.42 -1.82
N ASP A 265 -3.19 -14.43 -1.25
CA ASP A 265 -3.00 -14.41 0.19
C ASP A 265 -1.84 -13.49 0.57
N MET A 266 -2.17 -12.35 1.18
CA MET A 266 -1.19 -11.36 1.61
C MET A 266 -0.16 -11.90 2.63
N ARG A 267 -0.44 -13.02 3.28
CA ARG A 267 0.53 -13.63 4.20
C ARG A 267 1.77 -14.13 3.47
N ILE A 268 1.67 -14.45 2.17
CA ILE A 268 2.82 -14.90 1.35
C ILE A 268 3.87 -13.80 1.20
N PRO A 269 3.55 -12.62 0.63
CA PRO A 269 4.52 -11.53 0.51
C PRO A 269 4.98 -11.00 1.88
N ILE A 270 4.10 -10.97 2.89
CA ILE A 270 4.45 -10.57 4.26
C ILE A 270 5.47 -11.56 4.85
N PHE A 271 5.22 -12.85 4.78
CA PHE A 271 6.12 -13.86 5.31
C PHE A 271 7.50 -13.82 4.65
N TYR A 272 7.52 -13.66 3.32
CA TYR A 272 8.76 -13.49 2.58
C TYR A 272 9.55 -12.26 3.06
N ALA A 273 8.91 -11.09 3.13
CA ALA A 273 9.57 -9.84 3.53
C ALA A 273 10.13 -9.91 4.97
N LEU A 274 9.39 -10.51 5.92
CA LEU A 274 9.84 -10.68 7.30
C LEU A 274 11.06 -11.60 7.41
N ASN A 275 11.17 -12.60 6.55
CA ASN A 275 12.29 -13.57 6.57
C ASN A 275 13.45 -13.18 5.65
N TRP A 276 13.22 -12.29 4.66
CA TRP A 276 14.25 -11.87 3.70
C TRP A 276 15.63 -11.63 4.38
N PRO A 277 16.76 -12.07 3.78
CA PRO A 277 16.89 -12.61 2.43
C PRO A 277 16.57 -14.10 2.28
N SER A 278 16.28 -14.81 3.36
CA SER A 278 16.02 -16.25 3.33
C SER A 278 14.59 -16.56 2.90
N ARG A 279 14.39 -17.65 2.16
CA ARG A 279 13.09 -18.28 1.97
C ARG A 279 12.91 -19.37 3.02
N GLU A 280 11.88 -19.24 3.83
CA GLU A 280 11.59 -20.13 4.94
C GLU A 280 10.32 -20.94 4.67
N TYR A 281 10.20 -22.07 5.34
CA TYR A 281 8.98 -22.87 5.28
C TYR A 281 7.81 -22.12 5.94
N TYR A 282 6.70 -22.04 5.22
CA TYR A 282 5.43 -21.52 5.72
C TYR A 282 4.29 -22.47 5.35
N ASN A 283 3.53 -22.89 6.36
CA ASN A 283 2.37 -23.76 6.15
C ASN A 283 1.21 -22.96 5.56
N ILE A 284 1.19 -22.81 4.25
CA ILE A 284 0.17 -22.12 3.49
C ILE A 284 -0.19 -22.92 2.24
N LYS A 285 -1.43 -22.80 1.79
CA LYS A 285 -1.91 -23.49 0.59
C LYS A 285 -1.07 -23.10 -0.62
N LYS A 286 -0.49 -24.07 -1.29
CA LYS A 286 0.24 -23.88 -2.55
C LYS A 286 -0.74 -23.75 -3.72
N ILE A 287 -0.29 -23.15 -4.82
CA ILE A 287 -1.05 -23.18 -6.07
C ILE A 287 -1.12 -24.60 -6.63
N ASP A 288 -2.21 -24.89 -7.30
CA ASP A 288 -2.46 -26.16 -7.99
C ASP A 288 -2.77 -25.83 -9.46
N LEU A 289 -1.77 -25.99 -10.31
CA LEU A 289 -1.87 -25.63 -11.73
C LEU A 289 -2.89 -26.49 -12.47
N LEU A 290 -3.09 -27.74 -12.03
CA LEU A 290 -4.08 -28.63 -12.64
C LEU A 290 -5.51 -28.16 -12.39
N LYS A 291 -5.76 -27.48 -11.26
CA LYS A 291 -7.07 -26.85 -10.96
C LYS A 291 -7.24 -25.52 -11.65
N ILE A 292 -6.17 -24.73 -11.82
CA ILE A 292 -6.21 -23.44 -12.50
C ILE A 292 -6.44 -23.61 -13.99
N LYS A 293 -5.77 -24.57 -14.62
CA LYS A 293 -5.85 -24.96 -16.04
C LYS A 293 -5.38 -23.86 -17.01
N THR A 294 -5.92 -22.65 -16.89
CA THR A 294 -5.69 -21.55 -17.86
C THR A 294 -5.30 -20.27 -17.14
N LEU A 295 -4.34 -19.56 -17.69
CA LEU A 295 -3.95 -18.21 -17.29
C LEU A 295 -4.17 -17.30 -18.50
N THR A 296 -4.98 -16.27 -18.33
CA THR A 296 -5.39 -15.39 -19.44
C THR A 296 -4.84 -13.98 -19.27
N PHE A 297 -4.59 -13.32 -20.39
CA PHE A 297 -4.10 -11.95 -20.43
C PHE A 297 -4.96 -11.12 -21.38
N GLU A 298 -5.36 -9.95 -20.93
CA GLU A 298 -6.25 -9.06 -21.67
C GLU A 298 -5.68 -7.64 -21.70
N LYS A 299 -6.09 -6.86 -22.70
CA LYS A 299 -5.84 -5.42 -22.71
C LYS A 299 -6.67 -4.75 -21.62
N THR A 300 -6.13 -3.67 -21.07
CA THR A 300 -6.87 -2.83 -20.13
C THR A 300 -8.13 -2.26 -20.78
N ASN A 301 -9.23 -2.19 -20.01
CA ASN A 301 -10.46 -1.54 -20.45
C ASN A 301 -10.17 -0.08 -20.85
N THR A 302 -10.48 0.27 -22.10
CA THR A 302 -10.19 1.58 -22.69
C THR A 302 -10.81 2.74 -21.93
N HIS A 303 -12.01 2.54 -21.35
CA HIS A 303 -12.71 3.57 -20.56
C HIS A 303 -12.10 3.82 -19.19
N LEU A 304 -11.28 2.89 -18.69
CA LEU A 304 -10.56 3.00 -17.41
C LEU A 304 -9.06 3.28 -17.60
N MET A 305 -8.55 3.26 -18.84
CA MET A 305 -7.15 3.48 -19.18
C MET A 305 -6.65 4.86 -18.74
N ASP A 306 -7.55 5.83 -18.64
CA ASP A 306 -7.21 7.19 -18.20
C ASP A 306 -6.54 7.22 -16.83
N SER A 307 -6.89 6.32 -15.91
CA SER A 307 -6.23 6.22 -14.60
C SER A 307 -4.75 5.88 -14.75
N ILE A 308 -4.42 4.93 -15.64
CA ILE A 308 -3.06 4.52 -15.94
C ILE A 308 -2.31 5.66 -16.63
N ASN A 309 -2.92 6.29 -17.63
CA ASN A 309 -2.34 7.44 -18.35
C ASN A 309 -2.03 8.61 -17.40
N LEU A 310 -2.87 8.85 -16.40
CA LEU A 310 -2.63 9.86 -15.37
C LEU A 310 -1.41 9.54 -14.51
N ALA A 311 -1.12 8.28 -14.22
CA ALA A 311 0.10 7.92 -13.49
C ALA A 311 1.36 8.33 -14.28
N TYR A 312 1.42 8.01 -15.56
CA TYR A 312 2.53 8.44 -16.42
C TYR A 312 2.62 9.97 -16.53
N TYR A 313 1.46 10.63 -16.67
CA TYR A 313 1.40 12.10 -16.74
C TYR A 313 1.96 12.76 -15.49
N VAL A 314 1.52 12.34 -14.29
CA VAL A 314 1.96 12.97 -13.02
C VAL A 314 3.44 12.66 -12.72
N LEU A 315 3.93 11.49 -13.09
CA LEU A 315 5.36 11.15 -12.99
C LEU A 315 6.21 11.99 -13.94
N LYS A 316 5.76 12.21 -15.18
CA LYS A 316 6.44 13.06 -16.15
C LYS A 316 6.49 14.53 -15.71
N LYS A 317 5.42 15.01 -15.08
CA LYS A 317 5.36 16.37 -14.50
C LYS A 317 6.25 16.50 -13.27
N GLY A 318 6.35 15.44 -12.45
CA GLY A 318 7.15 15.43 -11.23
C GLY A 318 6.64 16.39 -10.14
N GLY A 319 7.52 16.75 -9.20
CA GLY A 319 7.19 17.66 -8.10
C GLY A 319 6.02 17.18 -7.26
N SER A 320 5.03 18.04 -7.06
CA SER A 320 3.83 17.73 -6.25
C SER A 320 2.71 17.02 -7.01
N TYR A 321 2.83 16.81 -8.32
CA TYR A 321 1.74 16.20 -9.11
C TYR A 321 1.30 14.80 -8.62
N PRO A 322 2.20 13.86 -8.26
CA PRO A 322 1.77 12.58 -7.71
C PRO A 322 1.03 12.71 -6.37
N LEU A 323 1.43 13.64 -5.50
CA LEU A 323 0.73 13.96 -4.26
C LEU A 323 -0.68 14.51 -4.54
N ILE A 324 -0.79 15.48 -5.46
CA ILE A 324 -2.08 16.06 -5.86
C ILE A 324 -3.00 14.97 -6.41
N PHE A 325 -2.48 14.09 -7.25
CA PHE A 325 -3.19 12.94 -7.82
C PHE A 325 -3.75 12.01 -6.74
N ASN A 326 -2.91 11.60 -5.77
CA ASN A 326 -3.35 10.76 -4.66
C ASN A 326 -4.41 11.46 -3.80
N THR A 327 -4.17 12.71 -3.42
CA THR A 327 -5.07 13.46 -2.55
C THR A 327 -6.43 13.69 -3.19
N ALA A 328 -6.46 14.08 -4.48
CA ALA A 328 -7.70 14.25 -5.22
C ALA A 328 -8.48 12.93 -5.32
N ASN A 329 -7.79 11.80 -5.55
CA ASN A 329 -8.41 10.47 -5.54
C ASN A 329 -8.99 10.12 -4.17
N GLU A 330 -8.25 10.31 -3.08
CA GLU A 330 -8.75 10.02 -1.72
C GLU A 330 -10.03 10.78 -1.41
N VAL A 331 -10.10 12.06 -1.76
CA VAL A 331 -11.29 12.89 -1.56
C VAL A 331 -12.44 12.41 -2.44
N ALA A 332 -12.22 12.24 -3.75
CA ALA A 332 -13.26 11.80 -4.67
C ALA A 332 -13.84 10.43 -4.27
N VAL A 333 -12.97 9.46 -3.93
CA VAL A 333 -13.41 8.14 -3.45
C VAL A 333 -14.19 8.26 -2.14
N SER A 334 -13.80 9.15 -1.23
CA SER A 334 -14.55 9.40 0.02
C SER A 334 -15.97 9.93 -0.24
N TYR A 335 -16.15 10.78 -1.25
CA TYR A 335 -17.48 11.27 -1.65
C TYR A 335 -18.29 10.20 -2.38
N PHE A 336 -17.65 9.38 -3.22
CA PHE A 336 -18.30 8.23 -3.85
C PHE A 336 -18.78 7.20 -2.83
N LEU A 337 -17.96 6.87 -1.82
CA LEU A 337 -18.35 5.97 -0.73
C LEU A 337 -19.52 6.48 0.12
N LYS A 338 -19.79 7.79 0.07
CA LYS A 338 -20.96 8.45 0.69
C LYS A 338 -22.09 8.66 -0.31
N GLU A 339 -21.99 8.11 -1.52
CA GLU A 339 -22.96 8.26 -2.61
C GLU A 339 -23.29 9.71 -3.00
N LYS A 340 -22.30 10.62 -2.84
CA LYS A 340 -22.44 12.04 -3.17
C LYS A 340 -22.01 12.37 -4.61
N ILE A 341 -21.33 11.47 -5.28
CA ILE A 341 -20.91 11.57 -6.68
C ILE A 341 -21.05 10.21 -7.36
N ASN A 342 -21.13 10.20 -8.69
CA ASN A 342 -21.19 8.97 -9.48
C ASN A 342 -19.79 8.37 -9.71
N PHE A 343 -19.73 7.09 -10.12
CA PHE A 343 -18.47 6.37 -10.35
C PHE A 343 -17.55 7.08 -11.34
N LEU A 344 -18.07 7.50 -12.50
CA LEU A 344 -17.30 8.20 -13.52
C LEU A 344 -16.84 9.60 -13.10
N ASP A 345 -17.46 10.18 -12.09
CA ASP A 345 -17.08 11.51 -11.59
C ASP A 345 -15.74 11.47 -10.85
N ILE A 346 -15.37 10.32 -10.26
CA ILE A 346 -14.07 10.16 -9.58
C ILE A 346 -12.94 10.62 -10.51
N LEU A 347 -12.87 10.06 -11.69
CA LEU A 347 -11.79 10.35 -12.64
C LEU A 347 -11.88 11.77 -13.23
N LYS A 348 -13.11 12.27 -13.48
CA LYS A 348 -13.34 13.62 -13.95
C LYS A 348 -12.85 14.67 -12.93
N ILE A 349 -13.13 14.43 -11.65
CA ILE A 349 -12.68 15.31 -10.55
C ILE A 349 -11.17 15.33 -10.49
N ILE A 350 -10.51 14.16 -10.50
CA ILE A 350 -9.05 14.07 -10.45
C ILE A 350 -8.41 14.84 -11.61
N LYS A 351 -8.87 14.63 -12.84
CA LYS A 351 -8.40 15.38 -14.02
C LYS A 351 -8.54 16.87 -13.86
N LYS A 352 -9.70 17.32 -13.35
CA LYS A 352 -9.98 18.75 -13.15
C LYS A 352 -9.08 19.35 -12.07
N ILE A 353 -8.87 18.64 -10.97
CA ILE A 353 -7.97 19.14 -9.90
C ILE A 353 -6.54 19.21 -10.41
N LEU A 354 -6.04 18.18 -11.11
CA LEU A 354 -4.71 18.21 -11.72
C LEU A 354 -4.53 19.39 -12.71
N SER A 355 -5.56 19.70 -13.51
CA SER A 355 -5.49 20.83 -14.47
C SER A 355 -5.53 22.21 -13.80
N LYS A 356 -6.09 22.34 -12.60
CA LYS A 356 -6.17 23.59 -11.83
C LYS A 356 -5.01 23.76 -10.85
N SER A 357 -4.21 22.73 -10.64
CA SER A 357 -3.15 22.75 -9.63
C SER A 357 -1.82 23.18 -10.22
N GLU A 358 -1.06 23.92 -9.45
CA GLU A 358 0.33 24.28 -9.73
C GLU A 358 1.29 23.20 -9.25
N ASN A 359 2.49 23.20 -9.80
CA ASN A 359 3.56 22.29 -9.38
C ASN A 359 4.37 22.91 -8.24
N TYR A 360 4.19 22.41 -7.04
CA TYR A 360 4.90 22.86 -5.85
C TYR A 360 6.19 22.06 -5.64
N LYS A 361 7.23 22.72 -5.19
CA LYS A 361 8.47 22.05 -4.77
C LYS A 361 8.26 21.41 -3.40
N ILE A 362 8.71 20.18 -3.23
CA ILE A 362 8.65 19.42 -1.97
C ILE A 362 10.06 19.30 -1.41
N ASN A 363 10.38 20.03 -0.35
CA ASN A 363 11.68 19.98 0.33
C ASN A 363 11.56 19.36 1.73
N THR A 364 10.41 19.51 2.37
CA THR A 364 10.16 19.10 3.75
C THR A 364 8.92 18.22 3.83
N ILE A 365 8.74 17.55 4.95
CA ILE A 365 7.52 16.80 5.24
C ILE A 365 6.32 17.75 5.43
N ASP A 366 6.56 18.95 5.94
CA ASP A 366 5.51 19.94 6.17
C ASP A 366 4.96 20.51 4.85
N ASP A 367 5.80 20.61 3.81
CA ASP A 367 5.34 20.93 2.46
C ASP A 367 4.31 19.90 1.97
N ILE A 368 4.58 18.60 2.20
CA ILE A 368 3.68 17.52 1.80
C ILE A 368 2.32 17.66 2.48
N TYR A 369 2.31 17.87 3.81
CA TYR A 369 1.05 18.04 4.55
C TYR A 369 0.31 19.33 4.19
N SER A 370 1.04 20.41 3.94
CA SER A 370 0.46 21.68 3.50
C SER A 370 -0.22 21.56 2.13
N ILE A 371 0.46 20.93 1.17
CA ILE A 371 -0.09 20.68 -0.17
C ILE A 371 -1.28 19.73 -0.09
N ASP A 372 -1.18 18.61 0.66
CA ASP A 372 -2.30 17.68 0.87
C ASP A 372 -3.53 18.42 1.40
N LYS A 373 -3.36 19.27 2.43
CA LYS A 373 -4.46 20.04 3.00
C LYS A 373 -5.09 20.98 1.98
N LYS A 374 -4.29 21.73 1.22
CA LYS A 374 -4.79 22.63 0.16
C LYS A 374 -5.59 21.86 -0.91
N VAL A 375 -5.05 20.73 -1.37
CA VAL A 375 -5.70 19.92 -2.41
C VAL A 375 -6.98 19.27 -1.90
N ARG A 376 -7.05 18.87 -0.64
CA ARG A 376 -8.29 18.35 -0.02
C ARG A 376 -9.38 19.41 0.00
N ILE A 377 -9.05 20.64 0.38
CA ILE A 377 -10.00 21.77 0.40
C ILE A 377 -10.46 22.03 -1.04
N LEU A 378 -9.54 22.25 -1.97
CA LEU A 378 -9.85 22.54 -3.38
C LEU A 378 -10.73 21.44 -4.00
N THR A 379 -10.45 20.18 -3.72
CA THR A 379 -11.21 19.04 -4.26
C THR A 379 -12.63 19.01 -3.67
N SER A 380 -12.76 19.24 -2.36
CA SER A 380 -14.05 19.24 -1.68
C SER A 380 -14.92 20.40 -2.15
N GLU A 381 -14.38 21.61 -2.27
CA GLU A 381 -15.07 22.79 -2.80
C GLU A 381 -15.53 22.55 -4.24
N TYR A 382 -14.66 21.99 -5.08
CA TYR A 382 -15.02 21.65 -6.46
C TYR A 382 -16.20 20.68 -6.53
N ILE A 383 -16.24 19.67 -5.63
CA ILE A 383 -17.34 18.70 -5.59
C ILE A 383 -18.64 19.34 -5.09
N MET A 384 -18.56 20.22 -4.08
CA MET A 384 -19.74 20.86 -3.48
C MET A 384 -20.38 21.93 -4.40
N ASN A 385 -19.58 22.57 -5.26
CA ASN A 385 -20.03 23.62 -6.19
C ASN A 385 -20.41 23.07 -7.58
N ARG A 386 -20.56 21.75 -7.73
CA ARG A 386 -20.92 21.05 -8.97
C ARG A 386 -22.41 20.69 -8.99
#